data_8378e91ee22a4a87b8271db6064a3b6c
#
_entry.id   8378e91ee22a4a87b8271db6064a3b6c
#
_cell.length_a   1.000
_cell.length_b   1.000
_cell.length_c   1.000
_cell.angle_alpha   90.00
_cell.angle_beta   90.00
_cell.angle_gamma   90.00
#
_symmetry.space_group_name_H-M   'P 1'
#
loop_
_entity.id
_entity.type
_entity.pdbx_description
1 polymer ?
#
loop_
_entity_poly.entity_id
_entity_poly.type
_entity_poly.pdbx_seq_one_letter_code
_entity_poly.pdbx_strand_id
1 'polypeptide(L)'
;MLTAIIPIDLKRRPKDIIRKAINIAEATKNNNIKVIFGHGNRFTTYDRTFTRLLNGYENVHVKSCDNFSKAINASLLRNQAFKSVESEYVILLDVDIYPDFNLFEKYKEKIKSGIKPFYILPCLYLTKYGTSILNDRKASIESLKKKYFAFSRKEFLHLASPSSITILKSADYETLHGFDESFRGHGYEDFDFLVRLYNHYFIPKVKADFLADRPCHSPLFVTGFRRYLGEYCLDILLHKDFAFHLYHNKNRNEDYYIARTENYHIFKQKHKKNISNERYYDSTLLMLFIKHCIDKGEDIRNYSIYFD
;
A
#
# COMPACT_ATOMS: atom_id res chain seq x y z
N MET A 1 12.47 -13.31 -9.06
CA MET A 1 12.77 -12.66 -7.76
C MET A 1 11.87 -11.45 -7.61
N LEU A 2 11.47 -11.08 -6.41
CA LEU A 2 10.68 -9.89 -6.06
C LEU A 2 11.55 -8.95 -5.21
N THR A 3 11.50 -7.64 -5.48
CA THR A 3 12.16 -6.63 -4.65
C THR A 3 11.12 -5.73 -3.99
N ALA A 4 11.18 -5.59 -2.66
CA ALA A 4 10.38 -4.62 -1.93
C ALA A 4 11.10 -3.29 -1.84
N ILE A 5 10.45 -2.18 -2.21
CA ILE A 5 10.96 -0.82 -2.00
C ILE A 5 10.16 -0.13 -0.90
N ILE A 6 10.88 0.41 0.08
CA ILE A 6 10.29 0.94 1.31
C ILE A 6 10.91 2.32 1.61
N PRO A 7 10.11 3.40 1.61
CA PRO A 7 10.61 4.73 1.95
C PRO A 7 10.81 4.85 3.46
N ILE A 8 11.95 5.38 3.88
CA ILE A 8 12.33 5.60 5.28
C ILE A 8 12.79 7.04 5.49
N ASP A 9 12.12 7.73 6.40
CA ASP A 9 12.56 9.01 6.94
C ASP A 9 12.44 8.98 8.46
N LEU A 10 13.58 9.12 9.14
CA LEU A 10 13.67 8.96 10.60
C LEU A 10 13.35 10.24 11.38
N LYS A 11 12.88 11.30 10.71
CA LYS A 11 12.39 12.52 11.36
C LYS A 11 11.27 12.25 12.37
N ARG A 12 10.46 11.24 12.07
CA ARG A 12 9.30 10.85 12.88
C ARG A 12 9.47 9.41 13.37
N ARG A 13 9.11 9.11 14.61
CA ARG A 13 9.10 7.77 15.19
C ARG A 13 10.38 6.94 14.94
N PRO A 14 11.62 7.49 15.04
CA PRO A 14 12.82 6.79 14.58
C PRO A 14 13.01 5.41 15.21
N LYS A 15 12.79 5.27 16.53
CA LYS A 15 12.93 3.99 17.24
C LYS A 15 11.94 2.93 16.75
N ASP A 16 10.67 3.34 16.50
CA ASP A 16 9.64 2.42 16.00
C ASP A 16 9.92 1.99 14.57
N ILE A 17 10.32 2.93 13.69
CA ILE A 17 10.69 2.67 12.31
C ILE A 17 11.89 1.72 12.23
N ILE A 18 12.95 1.99 12.98
CA ILE A 18 14.16 1.13 13.00
C ILE A 18 13.78 -0.30 13.43
N ARG A 19 13.00 -0.45 14.50
CA ARG A 19 12.55 -1.76 14.96
C ARG A 19 11.76 -2.52 13.89
N LYS A 20 10.83 -1.85 13.21
CA LYS A 20 10.02 -2.46 12.13
C LYS A 20 10.87 -2.82 10.92
N ALA A 21 11.81 -1.97 10.53
CA ALA A 21 12.74 -2.25 9.45
C ALA A 21 13.62 -3.48 9.75
N ILE A 22 14.09 -3.64 10.99
CA ILE A 22 14.81 -4.84 11.44
C ILE A 22 13.89 -6.08 11.32
N ASN A 23 12.64 -6.01 11.75
CA ASN A 23 11.69 -7.12 11.64
C ASN A 23 11.47 -7.54 10.18
N ILE A 24 11.38 -6.56 9.26
CA ILE A 24 11.30 -6.83 7.82
C ILE A 24 12.59 -7.49 7.33
N ALA A 25 13.75 -6.98 7.72
CA ALA A 25 15.06 -7.54 7.37
C ALA A 25 15.23 -8.99 7.87
N GLU A 26 14.84 -9.27 9.12
CA GLU A 26 14.85 -10.63 9.67
C GLU A 26 13.96 -11.59 8.87
N ALA A 27 12.81 -11.12 8.42
CA ALA A 27 11.88 -11.93 7.63
C ALA A 27 12.44 -12.29 6.24
N THR A 28 13.42 -11.54 5.68
CA THR A 28 14.04 -11.87 4.39
C THR A 28 14.94 -13.12 4.46
N LYS A 29 15.45 -13.47 5.62
CA LYS A 29 16.39 -14.61 5.78
C LYS A 29 15.85 -15.94 5.25
N ASN A 30 14.54 -16.13 5.30
CA ASN A 30 13.87 -17.36 4.90
C ASN A 30 13.06 -17.20 3.59
N ASN A 31 13.27 -16.12 2.85
CA ASN A 31 12.50 -15.79 1.67
C ASN A 31 13.39 -15.26 0.55
N ASN A 32 13.06 -15.57 -0.69
CA ASN A 32 13.79 -15.08 -1.86
C ASN A 32 13.28 -13.68 -2.28
N ILE A 33 13.28 -12.76 -1.32
CA ILE A 33 12.86 -11.37 -1.52
C ILE A 33 14.01 -10.44 -1.13
N LYS A 34 14.36 -9.53 -2.02
CA LYS A 34 15.24 -8.39 -1.71
C LYS A 34 14.42 -7.26 -1.12
N VAL A 35 14.99 -6.51 -0.19
CA VAL A 35 14.40 -5.29 0.37
C VAL A 35 15.36 -4.12 0.16
N ILE A 36 14.86 -3.04 -0.43
CA ILE A 36 15.62 -1.81 -0.61
C ILE A 36 14.91 -0.70 0.16
N PHE A 37 15.57 -0.20 1.20
CA PHE A 37 15.11 0.96 1.94
C PHE A 37 15.62 2.23 1.26
N GLY A 38 14.70 3.04 0.73
CA GLY A 38 14.99 4.40 0.28
C GLY A 38 15.05 5.33 1.50
N HIS A 39 16.24 5.69 1.93
CA HIS A 39 16.47 6.38 3.19
C HIS A 39 16.81 7.86 2.99
N GLY A 40 16.01 8.73 3.62
CA GLY A 40 16.30 10.17 3.71
C GLY A 40 17.28 10.44 4.84
N ASN A 41 18.56 10.57 4.51
CA ASN A 41 19.62 10.83 5.47
C ASN A 41 19.56 12.28 5.98
N ARG A 42 19.31 12.46 7.27
CA ARG A 42 19.26 13.75 7.98
C ARG A 42 20.48 13.95 8.89
N PHE A 43 21.48 13.08 8.77
CA PHE A 43 22.73 13.09 9.53
C PHE A 43 22.56 12.97 11.04
N THR A 44 21.46 12.39 11.50
CA THR A 44 21.21 12.13 12.92
C THR A 44 21.89 10.84 13.39
N THR A 45 21.95 10.65 14.71
CA THR A 45 22.41 9.39 15.31
C THR A 45 21.52 8.22 14.91
N TYR A 46 20.22 8.46 14.69
CA TYR A 46 19.28 7.44 14.24
C TYR A 46 19.59 6.98 12.82
N ASP A 47 19.95 7.89 11.90
CA ASP A 47 20.31 7.54 10.52
C ASP A 47 21.55 6.64 10.48
N ARG A 48 22.58 6.98 11.25
CA ARG A 48 23.79 6.13 11.38
C ARG A 48 23.49 4.77 11.99
N THR A 49 22.63 4.73 13.02
CA THR A 49 22.22 3.47 13.65
C THR A 49 21.44 2.59 12.69
N PHE A 50 20.48 3.18 11.96
CA PHE A 50 19.67 2.49 10.95
C PHE A 50 20.54 1.82 9.89
N THR A 51 21.42 2.58 9.25
CA THR A 51 22.30 2.06 8.20
C THR A 51 23.23 0.97 8.74
N ARG A 52 23.84 1.18 9.90
CA ARG A 52 24.75 0.18 10.53
C ARG A 52 24.04 -1.14 10.83
N LEU A 53 22.81 -1.08 11.39
CA LEU A 53 22.08 -2.29 11.76
C LEU A 53 21.60 -3.08 10.54
N LEU A 54 21.25 -2.42 9.46
CA LEU A 54 20.70 -3.09 8.28
C LEU A 54 21.78 -3.58 7.30
N ASN A 55 22.97 -3.01 7.30
CA ASN A 55 24.08 -3.47 6.46
C ASN A 55 24.55 -4.93 6.78
N GLY A 56 24.09 -5.52 7.87
CA GLY A 56 24.38 -6.90 8.25
C GLY A 56 23.47 -7.94 7.57
N TYR A 57 22.47 -7.53 6.78
CA TYR A 57 21.53 -8.45 6.13
C TYR A 57 21.82 -8.57 4.64
N GLU A 58 22.04 -9.78 4.15
CA GLU A 58 22.44 -10.06 2.76
C GLU A 58 21.37 -9.60 1.73
N ASN A 59 20.10 -9.82 2.02
CA ASN A 59 18.99 -9.47 1.14
C ASN A 59 18.43 -8.06 1.36
N VAL A 60 19.16 -7.20 2.08
CA VAL A 60 18.72 -5.85 2.43
C VAL A 60 19.74 -4.82 1.98
N HIS A 61 19.25 -3.79 1.29
CA HIS A 61 20.07 -2.64 0.87
C HIS A 61 19.46 -1.35 1.40
N VAL A 62 20.30 -0.44 1.88
CA VAL A 62 19.91 0.91 2.25
C VAL A 62 20.44 1.88 1.22
N LYS A 63 19.54 2.46 0.43
CA LYS A 63 19.85 3.51 -0.53
C LYS A 63 19.59 4.86 0.09
N SER A 64 20.62 5.46 0.68
CA SER A 64 20.52 6.77 1.30
C SER A 64 20.63 7.89 0.27
N CYS A 65 19.84 8.94 0.45
CA CYS A 65 20.02 10.23 -0.18
C CYS A 65 19.99 11.33 0.89
N ASP A 66 20.81 12.36 0.70
CA ASP A 66 20.85 13.48 1.63
C ASP A 66 19.53 14.24 1.58
N ASN A 67 18.93 14.45 2.74
CA ASN A 67 17.65 15.13 2.84
C ASN A 67 17.75 16.34 3.78
N PHE A 68 17.98 17.49 3.19
CA PHE A 68 18.01 18.78 3.88
C PHE A 68 16.63 19.45 3.97
N SER A 69 15.63 18.89 3.29
CA SER A 69 14.26 19.40 3.33
C SER A 69 13.62 19.21 4.70
N LYS A 70 12.82 20.18 5.15
CA LYS A 70 11.98 20.01 6.33
C LYS A 70 10.88 18.97 6.13
N ALA A 71 10.35 18.86 4.91
CA ALA A 71 9.28 17.92 4.57
C ALA A 71 9.81 16.50 4.30
N ILE A 72 9.02 15.51 4.67
CA ILE A 72 9.23 14.12 4.27
C ILE A 72 8.74 13.97 2.82
N ASN A 73 9.50 13.27 1.98
CA ASN A 73 9.13 12.99 0.61
C ASN A 73 9.24 11.48 0.31
N ALA A 74 8.15 10.76 0.54
CA ALA A 74 8.12 9.31 0.30
C ALA A 74 8.29 8.96 -1.19
N SER A 75 7.80 9.82 -2.10
CA SER A 75 7.96 9.66 -3.55
C SER A 75 9.44 9.64 -3.95
N LEU A 76 10.20 10.66 -3.53
CA LEU A 76 11.64 10.72 -3.77
C LEU A 76 12.35 9.48 -3.23
N LEU A 77 12.03 9.08 -2.01
CA LEU A 77 12.70 7.93 -1.37
C LEU A 77 12.39 6.62 -2.09
N ARG A 78 11.15 6.40 -2.55
CA ARG A 78 10.79 5.24 -3.38
C ARG A 78 11.54 5.26 -4.71
N ASN A 79 11.60 6.41 -5.39
CA ASN A 79 12.32 6.55 -6.66
C ASN A 79 13.82 6.29 -6.48
N GLN A 80 14.44 6.76 -5.40
CA GLN A 80 15.85 6.48 -5.10
C GLN A 80 16.08 4.99 -4.80
N ALA A 81 15.20 4.34 -4.05
CA ALA A 81 15.28 2.89 -3.82
C ALA A 81 15.16 2.11 -5.13
N PHE A 82 14.25 2.51 -6.01
CA PHE A 82 14.02 1.85 -7.29
C PHE A 82 15.24 1.83 -8.20
N LYS A 83 16.11 2.83 -8.17
CA LYS A 83 17.36 2.85 -8.94
C LYS A 83 18.31 1.67 -8.68
N SER A 84 18.10 0.94 -7.60
CA SER A 84 18.88 -0.24 -7.23
C SER A 84 18.08 -1.55 -7.39
N VAL A 85 16.90 -1.50 -8.02
CA VAL A 85 16.09 -2.68 -8.33
C VAL A 85 16.64 -3.37 -9.56
N GLU A 86 16.95 -4.66 -9.45
CA GLU A 86 17.44 -5.52 -10.55
C GLU A 86 16.42 -6.61 -10.90
N SER A 87 15.39 -6.78 -10.08
CA SER A 87 14.38 -7.81 -10.28
C SER A 87 13.31 -7.39 -11.28
N GLU A 88 12.71 -8.36 -11.97
CA GLU A 88 11.60 -8.14 -12.90
C GLU A 88 10.33 -7.59 -12.22
N TYR A 89 10.15 -7.90 -10.93
CA TYR A 89 8.97 -7.51 -10.15
C TYR A 89 9.38 -6.69 -8.93
N VAL A 90 8.57 -5.69 -8.65
CA VAL A 90 8.71 -4.82 -7.48
C VAL A 90 7.42 -4.79 -6.68
N ILE A 91 7.54 -4.70 -5.35
CA ILE A 91 6.44 -4.40 -4.46
C ILE A 91 6.67 -3.08 -3.73
N LEU A 92 5.66 -2.23 -3.75
CA LEU A 92 5.63 -0.96 -3.02
C LEU A 92 5.10 -1.24 -1.61
N LEU A 93 5.92 -0.97 -0.61
CA LEU A 93 5.56 -1.18 0.80
C LEU A 93 5.85 0.06 1.63
N ASP A 94 5.16 0.16 2.76
CA ASP A 94 5.53 1.04 3.87
C ASP A 94 6.14 0.20 5.00
N VAL A 95 7.00 0.80 5.81
CA VAL A 95 7.66 0.13 6.94
C VAL A 95 6.68 -0.38 8.00
N ASP A 96 5.46 0.15 8.00
CA ASP A 96 4.38 -0.24 8.90
C ASP A 96 3.61 -1.50 8.41
N ILE A 97 3.98 -2.09 7.27
CA ILE A 97 3.35 -3.31 6.76
C ILE A 97 4.03 -4.54 7.34
N TYR A 98 3.21 -5.48 7.85
CA TYR A 98 3.71 -6.79 8.29
C TYR A 98 4.28 -7.57 7.08
N PRO A 99 5.49 -8.13 7.16
CA PRO A 99 6.17 -8.77 6.02
C PRO A 99 5.62 -10.18 5.74
N ASP A 100 4.39 -10.26 5.24
CA ASP A 100 3.81 -11.52 4.73
C ASP A 100 4.33 -11.80 3.31
N PHE A 101 5.58 -12.23 3.22
CA PHE A 101 6.22 -12.49 1.92
C PHE A 101 5.57 -13.62 1.14
N ASN A 102 4.91 -14.57 1.79
CA ASN A 102 4.15 -15.62 1.08
C ASN A 102 2.97 -15.04 0.31
N LEU A 103 2.25 -14.08 0.91
CA LEU A 103 1.18 -13.35 0.23
C LEU A 103 1.73 -12.59 -0.98
N PHE A 104 2.85 -11.92 -0.82
CA PHE A 104 3.44 -11.09 -1.90
C PHE A 104 3.94 -11.97 -3.05
N GLU A 105 4.61 -13.08 -2.77
CA GLU A 105 5.03 -14.05 -3.78
C GLU A 105 3.84 -14.66 -4.53
N LYS A 106 2.75 -15.00 -3.83
CA LYS A 106 1.50 -15.51 -4.44
C LYS A 106 1.01 -14.55 -5.54
N TYR A 107 0.98 -13.24 -5.28
CA TYR A 107 0.48 -12.26 -6.24
C TYR A 107 1.50 -11.91 -7.32
N LYS A 108 2.80 -11.99 -7.04
CA LYS A 108 3.84 -11.94 -8.07
C LYS A 108 3.67 -13.09 -9.08
N GLU A 109 3.45 -14.32 -8.62
CA GLU A 109 3.23 -15.47 -9.52
C GLU A 109 1.95 -15.31 -10.36
N LYS A 110 0.89 -14.70 -9.84
CA LYS A 110 -0.31 -14.34 -10.62
C LYS A 110 -0.02 -13.32 -11.73
N ILE A 111 0.87 -12.34 -11.51
CA ILE A 111 1.33 -11.43 -12.57
C ILE A 111 2.12 -12.20 -13.61
N LYS A 112 3.05 -13.05 -13.19
CA LYS A 112 3.87 -13.87 -14.08
C LYS A 112 3.04 -14.79 -14.96
N SER A 113 1.93 -15.34 -14.44
CA SER A 113 0.98 -16.16 -15.21
C SER A 113 0.05 -15.36 -16.12
N GLY A 114 0.15 -14.03 -16.16
CA GLY A 114 -0.65 -13.18 -17.05
C GLY A 114 -2.10 -12.97 -16.60
N ILE A 115 -2.48 -13.34 -15.37
CA ILE A 115 -3.86 -13.18 -14.88
C ILE A 115 -4.22 -11.69 -14.80
N LYS A 116 -3.32 -10.86 -14.23
CA LYS A 116 -3.43 -9.39 -14.20
C LYS A 116 -2.03 -8.78 -14.33
N PRO A 117 -1.89 -7.59 -14.90
CA PRO A 117 -0.59 -6.94 -15.06
C PRO A 117 0.02 -6.46 -13.74
N PHE A 118 -0.80 -6.13 -12.73
CA PHE A 118 -0.39 -5.71 -11.40
C PHE A 118 -1.48 -6.06 -10.38
N TYR A 119 -1.17 -5.95 -9.08
CA TYR A 119 -2.13 -6.14 -7.98
C TYR A 119 -1.99 -5.03 -6.94
N ILE A 120 -3.15 -4.53 -6.47
CA ILE A 120 -3.27 -3.61 -5.33
C ILE A 120 -3.86 -4.42 -4.18
N LEU A 121 -3.04 -4.75 -3.17
CA LEU A 121 -3.50 -5.59 -2.07
C LEU A 121 -4.32 -4.76 -1.07
N PRO A 122 -5.54 -5.19 -0.68
CA PRO A 122 -6.24 -4.60 0.45
C PRO A 122 -5.40 -4.70 1.73
N CYS A 123 -5.53 -3.72 2.62
CA CYS A 123 -4.73 -3.66 3.84
C CYS A 123 -5.60 -3.49 5.08
N LEU A 124 -5.51 -4.44 6.00
CA LEU A 124 -6.25 -4.46 7.26
C LEU A 124 -5.42 -3.79 8.36
N TYR A 125 -5.88 -2.65 8.85
CA TYR A 125 -5.21 -1.87 9.87
C TYR A 125 -5.47 -2.45 11.26
N LEU A 126 -4.39 -2.79 11.96
CA LEU A 126 -4.45 -3.34 13.30
C LEU A 126 -4.53 -2.26 14.37
N THR A 127 -5.20 -2.57 15.48
CA THR A 127 -5.09 -1.81 16.73
C THR A 127 -3.71 -2.06 17.37
N LYS A 128 -3.41 -1.32 18.43
CA LYS A 128 -2.21 -1.59 19.25
C LYS A 128 -2.20 -3.03 19.78
N TYR A 129 -3.35 -3.53 20.21
CA TYR A 129 -3.51 -4.91 20.68
C TYR A 129 -3.32 -5.93 19.54
N GLY A 130 -3.99 -5.73 18.39
CA GLY A 130 -3.84 -6.59 17.22
C GLY A 130 -2.38 -6.69 16.77
N THR A 131 -1.66 -5.56 16.75
CA THR A 131 -0.23 -5.51 16.43
C THR A 131 0.63 -6.30 17.45
N SER A 132 0.33 -6.15 18.76
CA SER A 132 1.08 -6.88 19.78
C SER A 132 0.94 -8.39 19.63
N ILE A 133 -0.28 -8.90 19.52
CA ILE A 133 -0.50 -10.36 19.41
C ILE A 133 0.07 -10.97 18.13
N LEU A 134 0.13 -10.20 17.03
CA LEU A 134 0.76 -10.64 15.79
C LEU A 134 2.29 -10.67 15.92
N ASN A 135 2.90 -9.59 16.42
CA ASN A 135 4.35 -9.50 16.61
C ASN A 135 4.87 -10.51 17.64
N ASP A 136 4.12 -10.75 18.73
CA ASP A 136 4.46 -11.71 19.78
C ASP A 136 4.16 -13.16 19.36
N ARG A 137 3.70 -13.39 18.12
CA ARG A 137 3.29 -14.70 17.59
C ARG A 137 2.19 -15.39 18.43
N LYS A 138 1.40 -14.61 19.18
CA LYS A 138 0.21 -15.09 19.93
C LYS A 138 -1.01 -15.31 19.05
N ALA A 139 -0.99 -14.74 17.84
CA ALA A 139 -2.00 -14.97 16.81
C ALA A 139 -1.31 -15.15 15.46
N SER A 140 -1.78 -16.11 14.66
CA SER A 140 -1.38 -16.26 13.27
C SER A 140 -2.20 -15.32 12.37
N ILE A 141 -1.72 -15.09 11.14
CA ILE A 141 -2.45 -14.36 10.09
C ILE A 141 -3.84 -14.96 9.90
N GLU A 142 -3.94 -16.28 9.77
CA GLU A 142 -5.22 -16.96 9.57
C GLU A 142 -6.17 -16.83 10.77
N SER A 143 -5.63 -16.82 12.00
CA SER A 143 -6.42 -16.56 13.19
C SER A 143 -6.97 -15.13 13.21
N LEU A 144 -6.16 -14.14 12.80
CA LEU A 144 -6.61 -12.76 12.68
C LEU A 144 -7.68 -12.60 11.59
N LYS A 145 -7.52 -13.24 10.42
CA LYS A 145 -8.54 -13.25 9.36
C LYS A 145 -9.88 -13.80 9.90
N LYS A 146 -9.86 -14.96 10.57
CA LYS A 146 -11.06 -15.54 11.18
C LYS A 146 -11.75 -14.59 12.15
N LYS A 147 -11.00 -13.91 13.03
CA LYS A 147 -11.52 -12.91 13.95
C LYS A 147 -12.13 -11.71 13.22
N TYR A 148 -11.50 -11.23 12.15
CA TYR A 148 -12.04 -10.14 11.34
C TYR A 148 -13.41 -10.50 10.77
N PHE A 149 -13.53 -11.67 10.11
CA PHE A 149 -14.80 -12.15 9.57
C PHE A 149 -15.83 -12.54 10.64
N ALA A 150 -15.42 -12.71 11.89
CA ALA A 150 -16.30 -12.85 13.06
C ALA A 150 -16.63 -11.49 13.71
N PHE A 151 -16.44 -10.37 13.00
CA PHE A 151 -16.75 -9.00 13.45
C PHE A 151 -16.01 -8.56 14.72
N SER A 152 -14.84 -9.11 15.03
CA SER A 152 -14.04 -8.59 16.13
C SER A 152 -13.57 -7.16 15.83
N ARG A 153 -13.74 -6.25 16.80
CA ARG A 153 -13.27 -4.87 16.72
C ARG A 153 -12.04 -4.62 17.60
N LYS A 154 -11.68 -5.59 18.44
CA LYS A 154 -10.57 -5.46 19.37
C LYS A 154 -9.23 -5.40 18.66
N GLU A 155 -9.05 -6.21 17.60
CA GLU A 155 -7.82 -6.35 16.86
C GLU A 155 -7.68 -5.35 15.71
N PHE A 156 -8.79 -4.76 15.23
CA PHE A 156 -8.82 -4.06 13.94
C PHE A 156 -9.36 -2.65 14.04
N LEU A 157 -8.84 -1.76 13.20
CA LEU A 157 -9.30 -0.38 13.04
C LEU A 157 -10.23 -0.25 11.82
N HIS A 158 -9.76 -0.63 10.65
CA HIS A 158 -10.49 -0.58 9.38
C HIS A 158 -9.75 -1.36 8.29
N LEU A 159 -10.45 -1.68 7.22
CA LEU A 159 -9.89 -2.23 5.98
C LEU A 159 -9.75 -1.11 4.94
N ALA A 160 -8.54 -0.90 4.42
CA ALA A 160 -8.28 -0.02 3.28
C ALA A 160 -8.29 -0.84 1.98
N SER A 161 -9.18 -0.49 1.05
CA SER A 161 -9.23 -1.01 -0.31
C SER A 161 -9.76 0.08 -1.25
N PRO A 162 -8.95 0.56 -2.21
CA PRO A 162 -7.54 0.21 -2.45
C PRO A 162 -6.59 0.68 -1.33
N SER A 163 -5.41 0.10 -1.27
CA SER A 163 -4.29 0.52 -0.42
C SER A 163 -3.07 0.94 -1.25
N SER A 164 -1.98 1.37 -0.61
CA SER A 164 -0.70 1.69 -1.25
C SER A 164 0.13 0.46 -1.63
N ILE A 165 -0.24 -0.73 -1.14
CA ILE A 165 0.54 -1.96 -1.33
C ILE A 165 0.30 -2.49 -2.75
N THR A 166 1.31 -2.37 -3.61
CA THR A 166 1.17 -2.69 -5.02
C THR A 166 2.31 -3.56 -5.50
N ILE A 167 1.98 -4.65 -6.20
CA ILE A 167 2.94 -5.53 -6.87
C ILE A 167 2.78 -5.30 -8.37
N LEU A 168 3.89 -5.04 -9.06
CA LEU A 168 3.92 -4.71 -10.49
C LEU A 168 5.24 -5.13 -11.11
N LYS A 169 5.34 -5.07 -12.44
CA LYS A 169 6.61 -5.23 -13.15
C LYS A 169 7.49 -3.99 -12.97
N SER A 170 8.78 -4.19 -12.82
CA SER A 170 9.75 -3.07 -12.73
C SER A 170 9.71 -2.18 -13.97
N ALA A 171 9.51 -2.76 -15.16
CA ALA A 171 9.34 -2.02 -16.42
C ALA A 171 8.16 -1.03 -16.40
N ASP A 172 7.06 -1.37 -15.71
CA ASP A 172 5.91 -0.45 -15.58
C ASP A 172 6.26 0.74 -14.70
N TYR A 173 7.02 0.51 -13.62
CA TYR A 173 7.49 1.59 -12.74
C TYR A 173 8.39 2.56 -13.52
N GLU A 174 9.28 2.05 -14.35
CA GLU A 174 10.16 2.87 -15.23
C GLU A 174 9.35 3.63 -16.27
N THR A 175 8.43 2.97 -16.98
CA THR A 175 7.59 3.59 -18.01
C THR A 175 6.76 4.73 -17.44
N LEU A 176 6.30 4.60 -16.20
CA LEU A 176 5.55 5.64 -15.50
C LEU A 176 6.44 6.70 -14.85
N HIS A 177 7.77 6.60 -15.00
CA HIS A 177 8.75 7.49 -14.35
C HIS A 177 8.63 7.55 -12.82
N GLY A 178 8.19 6.44 -12.21
CA GLY A 178 8.03 6.32 -10.76
C GLY A 178 6.95 7.23 -10.15
N PHE A 179 7.16 7.59 -8.90
CA PHE A 179 6.28 8.51 -8.15
C PHE A 179 6.58 9.97 -8.50
N ASP A 180 5.55 10.80 -8.48
CA ASP A 180 5.73 12.25 -8.62
C ASP A 180 6.28 12.84 -7.31
N GLU A 181 7.47 13.43 -7.41
CA GLU A 181 8.19 13.98 -6.27
C GLU A 181 7.67 15.36 -5.82
N SER A 182 6.64 15.91 -6.48
CA SER A 182 5.98 17.15 -6.04
C SER A 182 5.15 16.94 -4.78
N PHE A 183 4.65 15.71 -4.54
CA PHE A 183 3.95 15.38 -3.31
C PHE A 183 4.89 15.40 -2.12
N ARG A 184 4.48 16.07 -1.04
CA ARG A 184 5.22 16.20 0.22
C ARG A 184 4.36 15.79 1.39
N GLY A 185 4.97 15.22 2.45
CA GLY A 185 4.22 14.76 3.62
C GLY A 185 3.37 13.55 3.31
N HIS A 186 2.10 13.56 3.73
CA HIS A 186 1.23 12.40 3.70
C HIS A 186 0.11 12.52 2.67
N GLY A 187 -0.03 11.49 1.85
CA GLY A 187 -1.24 11.14 1.10
C GLY A 187 -1.28 11.67 -0.34
N TYR A 188 -2.04 10.97 -1.13
CA TYR A 188 -2.29 11.13 -2.57
C TYR A 188 -1.14 10.78 -3.52
N GLU A 189 0.10 10.72 -3.08
CA GLU A 189 1.21 10.25 -3.91
C GLU A 189 0.99 8.83 -4.42
N ASP A 190 0.50 7.95 -3.53
CA ASP A 190 0.17 6.57 -3.88
C ASP A 190 -1.00 6.51 -4.88
N PHE A 191 -2.06 7.29 -4.65
CA PHE A 191 -3.19 7.33 -5.56
C PHE A 191 -2.84 7.92 -6.92
N ASP A 192 -1.97 8.94 -6.99
CA ASP A 192 -1.46 9.45 -8.26
C ASP A 192 -0.76 8.34 -9.04
N PHE A 193 0.14 7.62 -8.39
CA PHE A 193 0.85 6.51 -9.02
C PHE A 193 -0.10 5.41 -9.48
N LEU A 194 -1.04 4.99 -8.62
CA LEU A 194 -2.00 3.93 -8.92
C LEU A 194 -2.95 4.30 -10.07
N VAL A 195 -3.40 5.54 -10.15
CA VAL A 195 -4.24 6.02 -11.28
C VAL A 195 -3.44 6.01 -12.56
N ARG A 196 -2.17 6.45 -12.56
CA ARG A 196 -1.30 6.38 -13.74
C ARG A 196 -1.04 4.93 -14.16
N LEU A 197 -0.78 4.03 -13.22
CA LEU A 197 -0.57 2.61 -13.46
C LEU A 197 -1.84 1.95 -14.04
N TYR A 198 -3.01 2.25 -13.49
CA TYR A 198 -4.26 1.74 -14.02
C TYR A 198 -4.51 2.23 -15.44
N ASN A 199 -4.32 3.53 -15.70
CA ASN A 199 -4.53 4.15 -17.01
C ASN A 199 -3.52 3.68 -18.07
N HIS A 200 -2.38 3.15 -17.66
CA HIS A 200 -1.39 2.55 -18.56
C HIS A 200 -1.93 1.26 -19.20
N TYR A 201 -2.73 0.50 -18.48
CA TYR A 201 -3.27 -0.78 -18.95
C TYR A 201 -4.72 -0.69 -19.44
N PHE A 202 -5.49 0.26 -18.93
CA PHE A 202 -6.92 0.35 -19.16
C PHE A 202 -7.34 1.74 -19.61
N ILE A 203 -8.26 1.79 -20.58
CA ILE A 203 -8.88 3.06 -20.96
C ILE A 203 -9.94 3.41 -19.90
N PRO A 204 -9.73 4.46 -19.11
CA PRO A 204 -10.65 4.78 -18.02
C PRO A 204 -12.00 5.32 -18.56
N LYS A 205 -13.10 4.72 -18.09
CA LYS A 205 -14.42 5.34 -18.14
C LYS A 205 -14.60 6.18 -16.87
N VAL A 206 -14.05 7.40 -16.88
CA VAL A 206 -13.96 8.21 -15.66
C VAL A 206 -15.22 9.04 -15.49
N LYS A 207 -15.89 8.90 -14.35
CA LYS A 207 -17.12 9.62 -14.00
C LYS A 207 -16.84 11.03 -13.48
N ALA A 208 -17.89 11.88 -13.49
CA ALA A 208 -17.82 13.25 -12.98
C ALA A 208 -17.38 13.32 -11.48
N ASP A 209 -17.66 12.28 -10.68
CA ASP A 209 -17.28 12.20 -9.27
C ASP A 209 -15.85 11.65 -9.03
N PHE A 210 -15.08 11.34 -10.08
CA PHE A 210 -13.76 10.71 -9.97
C PHE A 210 -12.82 11.38 -8.97
N LEU A 211 -12.80 12.71 -8.94
CA LEU A 211 -11.94 13.46 -8.03
C LEU A 211 -12.47 13.56 -6.60
N ALA A 212 -13.65 13.01 -6.31
CA ALA A 212 -14.17 13.02 -4.94
C ALA A 212 -13.37 12.05 -4.04
N ASP A 213 -13.06 12.49 -2.83
CA ASP A 213 -12.49 11.67 -1.77
C ASP A 213 -13.38 11.76 -0.53
N ARG A 214 -14.37 10.86 -0.46
CA ARG A 214 -15.28 10.77 0.68
C ARG A 214 -14.85 9.65 1.61
N PRO A 215 -14.77 9.90 2.94
CA PRO A 215 -14.51 8.85 3.91
C PRO A 215 -15.54 7.73 3.80
N CYS A 216 -15.07 6.50 3.79
CA CYS A 216 -15.92 5.31 3.80
C CYS A 216 -15.18 4.19 4.54
N HIS A 217 -15.87 3.46 5.42
CA HIS A 217 -15.29 2.33 6.14
C HIS A 217 -15.43 1.03 5.34
N SER A 218 -16.52 0.88 4.61
CA SER A 218 -16.75 -0.28 3.75
C SER A 218 -15.92 -0.20 2.47
N PRO A 219 -15.20 -1.25 2.07
CA PRO A 219 -14.46 -1.30 0.82
C PRO A 219 -15.41 -1.30 -0.40
N LEU A 220 -16.69 -1.67 -0.24
CA LEU A 220 -17.66 -1.80 -1.32
C LEU A 220 -18.50 -0.54 -1.57
N PHE A 221 -18.41 0.47 -0.69
CA PHE A 221 -19.15 1.73 -0.80
C PHE A 221 -18.26 2.96 -1.05
N VAL A 222 -16.99 2.75 -1.31
CA VAL A 222 -16.09 3.86 -1.68
C VAL A 222 -16.53 4.53 -2.98
N THR A 223 -16.19 5.82 -3.12
CA THR A 223 -16.57 6.67 -4.26
C THR A 223 -15.34 7.26 -4.95
N GLY A 224 -15.55 7.94 -6.07
CA GLY A 224 -14.50 8.63 -6.79
C GLY A 224 -13.39 7.70 -7.29
N PHE A 225 -12.15 8.18 -7.28
CA PHE A 225 -10.99 7.40 -7.70
C PHE A 225 -10.78 6.12 -6.87
N ARG A 226 -11.24 6.10 -5.61
CA ARG A 226 -11.15 4.89 -4.77
C ARG A 226 -12.06 3.78 -5.29
N ARG A 227 -13.26 4.11 -5.78
CA ARG A 227 -14.15 3.14 -6.41
C ARG A 227 -13.50 2.58 -7.68
N TYR A 228 -12.93 3.45 -8.48
CA TYR A 228 -12.26 3.12 -9.71
C TYR A 228 -11.12 2.11 -9.52
N LEU A 229 -10.23 2.39 -8.56
CA LEU A 229 -9.16 1.45 -8.18
C LEU A 229 -9.69 0.26 -7.37
N GLY A 230 -10.77 0.43 -6.61
CA GLY A 230 -11.38 -0.60 -5.77
C GLY A 230 -11.98 -1.74 -6.57
N GLU A 231 -12.51 -1.49 -7.78
CA GLU A 231 -12.98 -2.52 -8.69
C GLU A 231 -11.87 -3.53 -9.00
N TYR A 232 -10.64 -3.05 -9.13
CA TYR A 232 -9.47 -3.89 -9.39
C TYR A 232 -9.06 -4.79 -8.23
N CYS A 233 -9.56 -4.49 -7.01
CA CYS A 233 -9.28 -5.24 -5.80
C CYS A 233 -10.35 -6.32 -5.45
N LEU A 234 -11.48 -6.38 -6.17
CA LEU A 234 -12.63 -7.21 -5.78
C LEU A 234 -12.32 -8.70 -5.71
N ASP A 235 -11.52 -9.21 -6.64
CA ASP A 235 -11.08 -10.60 -6.64
C ASP A 235 -10.19 -10.95 -5.44
N ILE A 236 -9.38 -10.00 -4.98
CA ILE A 236 -8.52 -10.16 -3.81
C ILE A 236 -9.37 -10.20 -2.54
N LEU A 237 -10.37 -9.31 -2.45
CA LEU A 237 -11.35 -9.32 -1.36
C LEU A 237 -12.13 -10.65 -1.30
N LEU A 238 -12.51 -11.20 -2.47
CA LEU A 238 -13.19 -12.48 -2.57
C LEU A 238 -12.30 -13.63 -2.03
N HIS A 239 -11.00 -13.59 -2.28
CA HIS A 239 -10.04 -14.57 -1.75
C HIS A 239 -9.70 -14.35 -0.26
N LYS A 240 -10.24 -13.30 0.39
CA LYS A 240 -9.93 -12.91 1.78
C LYS A 240 -8.44 -12.70 2.01
N ASP A 241 -7.74 -12.19 1.00
CA ASP A 241 -6.32 -11.89 1.06
C ASP A 241 -6.10 -10.42 1.43
N PHE A 242 -5.42 -10.18 2.55
CA PHE A 242 -5.07 -8.83 3.00
C PHE A 242 -3.64 -8.79 3.49
N ALA A 243 -2.96 -7.68 3.25
CA ALA A 243 -1.81 -7.29 4.04
C ALA A 243 -2.26 -6.70 5.39
N PHE A 244 -1.38 -6.69 6.37
CA PHE A 244 -1.66 -6.13 7.70
C PHE A 244 -0.80 -4.89 7.95
N HIS A 245 -1.47 -3.80 8.33
CA HIS A 245 -0.78 -2.58 8.76
C HIS A 245 -0.62 -2.59 10.28
N LEU A 246 0.61 -2.57 10.75
CA LEU A 246 0.96 -2.51 12.16
C LEU A 246 0.63 -1.13 12.73
N TYR A 247 0.09 -1.12 13.93
CA TYR A 247 -0.27 0.11 14.63
C TYR A 247 0.94 1.04 14.82
N HIS A 248 0.67 2.31 14.68
CA HIS A 248 1.55 3.38 15.15
C HIS A 248 0.73 4.60 15.58
N ASN A 249 1.26 5.39 16.49
CA ASN A 249 0.64 6.65 16.89
C ASN A 249 0.65 7.64 15.72
N LYS A 250 -0.49 8.30 15.49
CA LYS A 250 -0.67 9.37 14.50
C LYS A 250 -0.94 10.68 15.22
N ASN A 251 0.01 11.60 15.19
CA ASN A 251 -0.26 12.97 15.60
C ASN A 251 -0.73 13.77 14.39
N ARG A 252 -2.03 13.96 14.25
CA ARG A 252 -2.64 14.61 13.08
C ARG A 252 -2.30 16.09 12.94
N ASN A 253 -1.77 16.71 14.00
CA ASN A 253 -1.36 18.12 14.01
C ASN A 253 0.06 18.35 13.49
N GLU A 254 0.78 17.29 13.11
CA GLU A 254 2.10 17.45 12.51
C GLU A 254 2.00 17.88 11.05
N ASP A 255 2.93 18.72 10.58
CA ASP A 255 3.05 19.20 9.19
C ASP A 255 2.92 18.07 8.17
N TYR A 256 3.41 16.88 8.54
CA TYR A 256 3.34 15.69 7.69
C TYR A 256 1.89 15.33 7.30
N TYR A 257 0.94 15.42 8.23
CA TYR A 257 -0.47 15.11 7.96
C TYR A 257 -1.25 16.33 7.42
N ILE A 258 -0.84 17.54 7.78
CA ILE A 258 -1.45 18.79 7.29
C ILE A 258 -1.25 18.92 5.77
N ALA A 259 -0.10 18.51 5.26
CA ALA A 259 0.23 18.49 3.84
C ALA A 259 -0.79 17.72 2.96
N ARG A 260 -1.62 16.85 3.56
CA ARG A 260 -2.63 16.07 2.83
C ARG A 260 -3.60 16.95 2.01
N THR A 261 -3.95 18.11 2.50
CA THR A 261 -4.87 19.04 1.80
C THR A 261 -4.23 19.58 0.54
N GLU A 262 -2.97 20.01 0.61
CA GLU A 262 -2.21 20.47 -0.55
C GLU A 262 -2.00 19.35 -1.57
N ASN A 263 -1.61 18.18 -1.11
CA ASN A 263 -1.45 17.00 -1.96
C ASN A 263 -2.77 16.64 -2.69
N TYR A 264 -3.93 16.83 -2.05
CA TYR A 264 -5.21 16.64 -2.71
C TYR A 264 -5.46 17.67 -3.82
N HIS A 265 -5.03 18.90 -3.65
CA HIS A 265 -5.11 19.92 -4.72
C HIS A 265 -4.20 19.56 -5.90
N ILE A 266 -2.96 19.11 -5.65
CA ILE A 266 -2.04 18.63 -6.68
C ILE A 266 -2.68 17.46 -7.44
N PHE A 267 -3.19 16.45 -6.71
CA PHE A 267 -3.86 15.28 -7.29
C PHE A 267 -5.02 15.69 -8.21
N LYS A 268 -5.90 16.59 -7.73
CA LYS A 268 -7.03 17.07 -8.53
C LYS A 268 -6.60 17.79 -9.81
N GLN A 269 -5.60 18.64 -9.72
CA GLN A 269 -5.09 19.37 -10.90
C GLN A 269 -4.53 18.41 -11.94
N LYS A 270 -3.76 17.40 -11.54
CA LYS A 270 -3.17 16.40 -12.43
C LYS A 270 -4.21 15.54 -13.14
N HIS A 271 -5.25 15.13 -12.42
CA HIS A 271 -6.24 14.17 -12.92
C HIS A 271 -7.53 14.81 -13.43
N LYS A 272 -7.65 16.14 -13.45
CA LYS A 272 -8.83 16.88 -13.94
C LYS A 272 -9.21 16.54 -15.39
N LYS A 273 -8.22 16.29 -16.25
CA LYS A 273 -8.42 15.98 -17.67
C LYS A 273 -9.00 14.58 -17.92
N ASN A 274 -8.97 13.72 -16.91
CA ASN A 274 -9.47 12.34 -17.03
C ASN A 274 -11.01 12.25 -16.90
N ILE A 275 -11.71 13.35 -16.62
CA ILE A 275 -13.15 13.36 -16.38
C ILE A 275 -13.89 13.39 -17.72
N SER A 276 -14.70 12.37 -17.98
CA SER A 276 -15.66 12.35 -19.09
C SER A 276 -16.98 13.03 -18.66
N ASN A 277 -17.57 13.80 -19.56
CA ASN A 277 -18.90 14.39 -19.36
C ASN A 277 -20.05 13.40 -19.63
N GLU A 278 -19.73 12.17 -20.04
CA GLU A 278 -20.75 11.17 -20.33
C GLU A 278 -21.33 10.58 -19.02
N ARG A 279 -22.66 10.49 -18.98
CA ARG A 279 -23.37 9.84 -17.89
C ARG A 279 -23.40 8.33 -18.14
N TYR A 280 -22.47 7.58 -17.51
CA TYR A 280 -22.52 6.13 -17.50
C TYR A 280 -23.29 5.64 -16.26
N TYR A 281 -24.24 4.74 -16.49
CA TYR A 281 -24.86 3.94 -15.41
C TYR A 281 -23.97 2.72 -15.19
N ASP A 282 -23.05 2.79 -14.23
CA ASP A 282 -22.26 1.64 -13.85
C ASP A 282 -22.81 0.96 -12.60
N SER A 283 -22.57 -0.32 -12.53
CA SER A 283 -22.76 -1.10 -11.31
C SER A 283 -21.92 -0.51 -10.16
N THR A 284 -22.46 -0.50 -8.96
CA THR A 284 -21.67 -0.18 -7.75
C THR A 284 -20.64 -1.27 -7.50
N LEU A 285 -19.60 -1.01 -6.70
CA LEU A 285 -18.65 -2.06 -6.30
C LEU A 285 -19.37 -3.21 -5.60
N LEU A 286 -20.41 -2.91 -4.84
CA LEU A 286 -21.26 -3.92 -4.22
C LEU A 286 -21.88 -4.86 -5.26
N MET A 287 -22.52 -4.31 -6.31
CA MET A 287 -23.12 -5.14 -7.36
C MET A 287 -22.08 -5.98 -8.11
N LEU A 288 -20.92 -5.41 -8.39
CA LEU A 288 -19.81 -6.13 -9.01
C LEU A 288 -19.29 -7.25 -8.10
N PHE A 289 -19.16 -6.98 -6.81
CA PHE A 289 -18.73 -7.98 -5.83
C PHE A 289 -19.75 -9.12 -5.69
N ILE A 290 -21.06 -8.81 -5.65
CA ILE A 290 -22.14 -9.81 -5.65
C ILE A 290 -22.02 -10.70 -6.91
N LYS A 291 -21.82 -10.09 -8.09
CA LYS A 291 -21.60 -10.83 -9.33
C LYS A 291 -20.38 -11.75 -9.21
N HIS A 292 -19.26 -11.27 -8.69
CA HIS A 292 -18.08 -12.12 -8.46
C HIS A 292 -18.37 -13.30 -7.52
N CYS A 293 -19.17 -13.10 -6.46
CA CYS A 293 -19.59 -14.18 -5.58
C CYS A 293 -20.41 -15.23 -6.33
N ILE A 294 -21.40 -14.79 -7.13
CA ILE A 294 -22.25 -15.69 -7.93
C ILE A 294 -21.41 -16.48 -8.93
N ASP A 295 -20.54 -15.80 -9.68
CA ASP A 295 -19.68 -16.41 -10.71
C ASP A 295 -18.72 -17.48 -10.13
N LYS A 296 -18.40 -17.37 -8.84
CA LYS A 296 -17.51 -18.29 -8.12
C LYS A 296 -18.23 -19.27 -7.20
N GLY A 297 -19.56 -19.24 -7.14
CA GLY A 297 -20.36 -20.06 -6.24
C GLY A 297 -20.15 -19.76 -4.75
N GLU A 298 -19.73 -18.53 -4.43
CA GLU A 298 -19.49 -18.08 -3.07
C GLU A 298 -20.75 -17.48 -2.42
N ASP A 299 -20.98 -17.80 -1.14
CA ASP A 299 -22.07 -17.19 -0.38
C ASP A 299 -21.67 -15.79 0.08
N ILE A 300 -22.39 -14.78 -0.38
CA ILE A 300 -22.18 -13.36 -0.04
C ILE A 300 -22.20 -13.12 1.48
N ARG A 301 -22.95 -13.92 2.26
CA ARG A 301 -23.02 -13.82 3.72
C ARG A 301 -21.67 -14.03 4.40
N ASN A 302 -20.77 -14.79 3.78
CA ASN A 302 -19.40 -14.98 4.26
C ASN A 302 -18.52 -13.72 4.19
N TYR A 303 -19.05 -12.63 3.60
CA TYR A 303 -18.37 -11.36 3.37
C TYR A 303 -19.11 -10.18 4.01
N SER A 304 -20.05 -10.45 4.93
CA SER A 304 -20.91 -9.43 5.55
C SER A 304 -20.15 -8.30 6.20
N ILE A 305 -18.94 -8.55 6.70
CA ILE A 305 -18.05 -7.53 7.29
C ILE A 305 -17.67 -6.42 6.30
N TYR A 306 -17.73 -6.66 5.00
CA TYR A 306 -17.42 -5.65 3.97
C TYR A 306 -18.54 -4.63 3.76
N PHE A 307 -19.72 -4.87 4.33
CA PHE A 307 -20.86 -3.95 4.27
C PHE A 307 -20.94 -2.99 5.47
N ASP A 308 -20.11 -3.21 6.50
CA ASP A 308 -20.12 -2.49 7.77
C ASP A 308 -19.21 -1.24 7.83
#